data_3973f18b6e356f897a8783f6ec640592
#
_entry.id   3973f18b6e356f897a8783f6ec640592
#
_cell.length_a   1.000
_cell.length_b   1.000
_cell.length_c   1.000
_cell.angle_alpha   90.00
_cell.angle_beta   90.00
_cell.angle_gamma   90.00
#
_symmetry.space_group_name_H-M   'P 1'
#
loop_
_entity.id
_entity.type
_entity.pdbx_description
1 polymer ?
#
loop_
_entity_poly.entity_id
_entity_poly.type
_entity_poly.pdbx_seq_one_letter_code
_entity_poly.pdbx_strand_id
1 'polypeptide(L)'
;MATQTTMRIFRASDTGLMAGEESGFEETSPSTTEGLTRLFEAGLETGAVIKRLFDAPGFSLLYAWFKPGFPLPRHSHDKDCLYYIVSGSLRLGTEDLGPGDGFFLTADTPYTYAIGADGLEILEFRHQGNFNSRAMGGTKAYWDKAVSAILANRPAWQAMVPPRPAA
;
A
#
# COMPACT_ATOMS: atom_id res chain seq x y z
N MET A 1 -33.75 4.02 17.61
CA MET A 1 -33.57 4.12 16.15
C MET A 1 -32.30 4.91 15.92
N ALA A 2 -31.26 4.29 15.36
CA ALA A 2 -30.03 5.02 15.02
C ALA A 2 -30.34 6.00 13.89
N THR A 3 -30.05 7.27 14.09
CA THR A 3 -30.21 8.32 13.09
C THR A 3 -29.29 7.99 11.91
N GLN A 4 -29.86 7.65 10.78
CA GLN A 4 -29.10 7.37 9.56
C GLN A 4 -28.46 8.68 9.11
N THR A 5 -27.14 8.81 9.27
CA THR A 5 -26.40 9.99 8.81
C THR A 5 -26.44 10.01 7.28
N THR A 6 -27.09 11.02 6.70
CA THR A 6 -27.27 11.14 5.25
C THR A 6 -26.03 11.71 4.52
N MET A 7 -25.09 12.32 5.27
CA MET A 7 -23.84 12.87 4.75
C MET A 7 -22.72 12.68 5.78
N ARG A 8 -21.55 12.26 5.32
CA ARG A 8 -20.32 12.19 6.13
C ARG A 8 -19.19 12.92 5.40
N ILE A 9 -18.51 13.80 6.10
CA ILE A 9 -17.30 14.48 5.62
C ILE A 9 -16.12 13.78 6.29
N PHE A 10 -15.08 13.47 5.51
CA PHE A 10 -13.80 13.05 6.02
C PHE A 10 -12.71 14.05 5.61
N ARG A 11 -11.64 14.12 6.39
CA ARG A 11 -10.44 14.90 6.07
C ARG A 11 -9.22 14.03 6.29
N ALA A 12 -8.28 14.10 5.38
CA ALA A 12 -7.01 13.37 5.51
C ALA A 12 -6.24 13.78 6.77
N SER A 13 -6.45 15.01 7.26
CA SER A 13 -5.92 15.53 8.52
C SER A 13 -6.41 14.78 9.76
N ASP A 14 -7.61 14.25 9.71
CA ASP A 14 -8.27 13.63 10.86
C ASP A 14 -7.96 12.11 10.94
N THR A 15 -7.20 11.59 9.96
CA THR A 15 -6.89 10.17 9.88
C THR A 15 -5.43 9.88 10.20
N GLY A 16 -5.18 8.98 11.17
CA GLY A 16 -3.85 8.49 11.49
C GLY A 16 -3.25 7.62 10.38
N LEU A 17 -1.99 7.28 10.53
CA LEU A 17 -1.36 6.26 9.72
C LEU A 17 -2.00 4.90 10.00
N MET A 18 -2.23 4.14 8.97
CA MET A 18 -2.70 2.76 9.10
C MET A 18 -1.55 1.90 9.60
N ALA A 19 -1.71 1.28 10.76
CA ALA A 19 -0.76 0.29 11.26
C ALA A 19 -0.90 -1.03 10.47
N GLY A 20 0.18 -1.78 10.34
CA GLY A 20 0.17 -3.07 9.63
C GLY A 20 -0.84 -4.08 10.19
N GLU A 21 -1.17 -3.97 11.48
CA GLU A 21 -2.17 -4.81 12.16
C GLU A 21 -3.61 -4.57 11.68
N GLU A 22 -3.91 -3.38 11.15
CA GLU A 22 -5.27 -3.04 10.67
C GLU A 22 -5.62 -3.70 9.34
N SER A 23 -4.63 -4.19 8.59
CA SER A 23 -4.86 -4.90 7.33
C SER A 23 -4.99 -6.41 7.48
N GLY A 24 -4.83 -6.98 8.69
CA GLY A 24 -4.83 -8.42 8.92
C GLY A 24 -3.87 -9.17 8.01
N PHE A 25 -2.80 -9.73 8.55
CA PHE A 25 -1.90 -10.59 7.77
C PHE A 25 -2.32 -12.05 7.95
N GLU A 26 -2.57 -12.73 6.82
CA GLU A 26 -2.72 -14.17 6.83
C GLU A 26 -1.37 -14.85 7.05
N GLU A 27 -1.39 -16.04 7.65
CA GLU A 27 -0.19 -16.86 7.81
C GLU A 27 0.49 -17.08 6.45
N THR A 28 1.78 -16.86 6.41
CA THR A 28 2.63 -17.07 5.24
C THR A 28 3.64 -18.19 5.51
N SER A 29 4.35 -18.62 4.47
CA SER A 29 5.42 -19.59 4.68
C SER A 29 6.51 -19.03 5.59
N PRO A 30 7.24 -19.87 6.36
CA PRO A 30 8.34 -19.40 7.22
C PRO A 30 9.37 -18.53 6.50
N SER A 31 9.70 -18.87 5.25
CA SER A 31 10.64 -18.08 4.43
C SER A 31 10.08 -16.71 4.01
N THR A 32 8.77 -16.60 3.81
CA THR A 32 8.11 -15.32 3.54
C THR A 32 8.09 -14.46 4.80
N THR A 33 7.75 -15.04 5.93
CA THR A 33 7.76 -14.35 7.24
C THR A 33 9.15 -13.82 7.56
N GLU A 34 10.19 -14.64 7.40
CA GLU A 34 11.59 -14.21 7.58
C GLU A 34 11.94 -13.05 6.64
N GLY A 35 11.57 -13.17 5.35
CA GLY A 35 11.80 -12.12 4.37
C GLY A 35 11.15 -10.80 4.74
N LEU A 36 9.87 -10.82 5.13
CA LEU A 36 9.14 -9.63 5.58
C LEU A 36 9.77 -9.01 6.83
N THR A 37 10.13 -9.83 7.83
CA THR A 37 10.81 -9.37 9.04
C THR A 37 12.07 -8.58 8.69
N ARG A 38 12.90 -9.09 7.79
CA ARG A 38 14.11 -8.41 7.31
C ARG A 38 13.81 -7.07 6.61
N LEU A 39 12.70 -6.96 5.86
CA LEU A 39 12.31 -5.69 5.24
C LEU A 39 11.93 -4.65 6.31
N PHE A 40 11.16 -5.04 7.33
CA PHE A 40 10.80 -4.14 8.42
C PHE A 40 12.02 -3.73 9.26
N GLU A 41 12.92 -4.64 9.57
CA GLU A 41 14.20 -4.34 10.23
C GLU A 41 15.07 -3.36 9.43
N ALA A 42 15.01 -3.42 8.10
CA ALA A 42 15.69 -2.47 7.22
C ALA A 42 15.01 -1.09 7.17
N GLY A 43 13.76 -0.97 7.64
CA GLY A 43 13.01 0.29 7.69
C GLY A 43 12.02 0.47 6.54
N LEU A 44 11.40 -0.60 6.06
CA LEU A 44 10.39 -0.60 4.98
C LEU A 44 9.30 0.46 5.23
N GLU A 45 8.84 0.62 6.46
CA GLU A 45 7.80 1.56 6.87
C GLU A 45 8.14 3.02 6.56
N THR A 46 9.42 3.34 6.43
CA THR A 46 9.85 4.72 6.08
C THR A 46 9.61 5.05 4.61
N GLY A 47 9.36 4.05 3.78
CA GLY A 47 9.15 4.18 2.33
C GLY A 47 7.70 4.36 1.90
N ALA A 48 6.73 4.26 2.82
CA ALA A 48 5.31 4.39 2.50
C ALA A 48 4.54 5.14 3.59
N VAL A 49 3.45 5.79 3.17
CA VAL A 49 2.43 6.37 4.05
C VAL A 49 1.09 5.81 3.61
N ILE A 50 0.41 5.09 4.47
CA ILE A 50 -0.92 4.51 4.18
C ILE A 50 -1.91 5.03 5.20
N LYS A 51 -3.07 5.52 4.71
CA LYS A 51 -4.14 6.08 5.54
C LYS A 51 -5.49 5.51 5.12
N ARG A 52 -6.31 5.17 6.09
CA ARG A 52 -7.72 4.88 5.84
C ARG A 52 -8.53 6.17 5.91
N LEU A 53 -8.79 6.78 4.76
CA LEU A 53 -9.48 8.07 4.68
C LEU A 53 -10.96 7.96 5.02
N PHE A 54 -11.59 6.84 4.67
CA PHE A 54 -13.01 6.63 4.89
C PHE A 54 -13.31 5.16 5.12
N ASP A 55 -14.24 4.89 6.03
CA ASP A 55 -14.77 3.56 6.29
C ASP A 55 -16.25 3.63 6.67
N ALA A 56 -17.05 2.79 6.03
CA ALA A 56 -18.47 2.59 6.32
C ALA A 56 -18.87 1.16 5.93
N PRO A 57 -20.00 0.63 6.44
CA PRO A 57 -20.51 -0.64 5.97
C PRO A 57 -20.66 -0.66 4.44
N GLY A 58 -19.96 -1.55 3.78
CA GLY A 58 -20.01 -1.71 2.33
C GLY A 58 -19.12 -0.75 1.53
N PHE A 59 -18.26 0.06 2.17
CA PHE A 59 -17.37 0.96 1.45
C PHE A 59 -16.14 1.35 2.26
N SER A 60 -14.95 1.32 1.65
CA SER A 60 -13.73 1.88 2.23
C SER A 60 -12.89 2.59 1.17
N LEU A 61 -12.14 3.61 1.63
CA LEU A 61 -11.21 4.37 0.83
C LEU A 61 -9.89 4.46 1.58
N LEU A 62 -8.83 3.94 0.96
CA LEU A 62 -7.46 4.10 1.42
C LEU A 62 -6.70 5.06 0.50
N TYR A 63 -5.78 5.79 1.08
CA TYR A 63 -4.74 6.54 0.39
C TYR A 63 -3.39 5.90 0.70
N ALA A 64 -2.60 5.64 -0.32
CA ALA A 64 -1.23 5.21 -0.16
C ALA A 64 -0.29 6.16 -0.93
N TRP A 65 0.81 6.55 -0.29
CA TRP A 65 1.94 7.21 -0.92
C TRP A 65 3.17 6.32 -0.77
N PHE A 66 3.62 5.77 -1.88
CA PHE A 66 4.87 5.01 -1.97
C PHE A 66 5.98 5.90 -2.51
N LYS A 67 7.09 5.96 -1.79
CA LYS A 67 8.24 6.75 -2.19
C LYS A 67 9.04 6.07 -3.31
N PRO A 68 9.85 6.83 -4.08
CA PRO A 68 10.64 6.26 -5.19
C PRO A 68 11.46 5.06 -4.76
N GLY A 69 11.42 3.98 -5.55
CA GLY A 69 12.19 2.78 -5.29
C GLY A 69 11.67 1.90 -4.14
N PHE A 70 10.46 2.17 -3.62
CA PHE A 70 9.83 1.31 -2.61
C PHE A 70 9.65 -0.12 -3.17
N PRO A 71 10.21 -1.15 -2.50
CA PRO A 71 10.09 -2.52 -2.96
C PRO A 71 8.77 -3.12 -2.47
N LEU A 72 7.71 -2.98 -3.26
CA LEU A 72 6.41 -3.56 -2.92
C LEU A 72 6.48 -5.09 -3.02
N PRO A 73 6.36 -5.85 -1.91
CA PRO A 73 6.32 -7.30 -1.98
C PRO A 73 5.11 -7.79 -2.77
N ARG A 74 5.25 -8.94 -3.47
CA ARG A 74 4.12 -9.59 -4.10
C ARG A 74 3.14 -10.06 -3.04
N HIS A 75 1.87 -9.71 -3.21
CA HIS A 75 0.80 -10.03 -2.26
C HIS A 75 -0.54 -10.13 -2.96
N SER A 76 -1.55 -10.60 -2.24
CA SER A 76 -2.96 -10.53 -2.63
C SER A 76 -3.80 -10.03 -1.46
N HIS A 77 -5.01 -9.59 -1.76
CA HIS A 77 -6.03 -9.27 -0.77
C HIS A 77 -7.25 -10.18 -0.94
N ASP A 78 -7.96 -10.46 0.14
CA ASP A 78 -9.18 -11.28 0.14
C ASP A 78 -10.43 -10.51 -0.32
N LYS A 79 -10.28 -9.29 -0.82
CA LYS A 79 -11.35 -8.42 -1.32
C LYS A 79 -10.98 -7.78 -2.65
N ASP A 80 -11.99 -7.57 -3.48
CA ASP A 80 -11.87 -6.80 -4.71
C ASP A 80 -11.41 -5.37 -4.39
N CYS A 81 -10.56 -4.82 -5.26
CA CYS A 81 -10.05 -3.48 -5.10
C CYS A 81 -9.95 -2.75 -6.44
N LEU A 82 -10.48 -1.53 -6.48
CA LEU A 82 -10.26 -0.58 -7.56
C LEU A 82 -9.17 0.40 -7.15
N TYR A 83 -8.15 0.52 -7.96
CA TYR A 83 -7.01 1.42 -7.79
C TYR A 83 -7.12 2.60 -8.74
N TYR A 84 -6.80 3.80 -8.24
CA TYR A 84 -6.76 5.03 -9.03
C TYR A 84 -5.50 5.82 -8.71
N ILE A 85 -4.69 6.13 -9.73
CA ILE A 85 -3.43 6.85 -9.57
C ILE A 85 -3.71 8.35 -9.53
N VAL A 86 -3.30 8.98 -8.44
CA VAL A 86 -3.44 10.42 -8.21
C VAL A 86 -2.22 11.19 -8.74
N SER A 87 -1.02 10.69 -8.47
CA SER A 87 0.24 11.27 -8.97
C SER A 87 1.36 10.23 -8.99
N GLY A 88 2.46 10.57 -9.64
CA GLY A 88 3.56 9.64 -9.86
C GLY A 88 3.22 8.58 -10.90
N SER A 89 3.87 7.43 -10.83
CA SER A 89 3.64 6.34 -11.80
C SER A 89 3.98 4.98 -11.22
N LEU A 90 3.47 3.95 -11.86
CA LEU A 90 3.81 2.56 -11.57
C LEU A 90 3.92 1.74 -12.86
N ARG A 91 4.64 0.61 -12.76
CA ARG A 91 4.65 -0.41 -13.81
C ARG A 91 4.04 -1.70 -13.30
N LEU A 92 2.89 -2.08 -13.86
CA LEU A 92 2.17 -3.31 -13.55
C LEU A 92 2.35 -4.30 -14.71
N GLY A 93 3.19 -5.31 -14.51
CA GLY A 93 3.56 -6.23 -15.60
C GLY A 93 4.26 -5.50 -16.74
N THR A 94 3.61 -5.40 -17.90
CA THR A 94 4.11 -4.70 -19.11
C THR A 94 3.56 -3.29 -19.26
N GLU A 95 2.57 -2.90 -18.44
CA GLU A 95 1.87 -1.63 -18.55
C GLU A 95 2.50 -0.57 -17.65
N ASP A 96 2.78 0.59 -18.22
CA ASP A 96 3.16 1.80 -17.48
C ASP A 96 1.89 2.65 -17.28
N LEU A 97 1.57 2.94 -16.01
CA LEU A 97 0.38 3.68 -15.61
C LEU A 97 0.78 4.96 -14.89
N GLY A 98 0.04 6.04 -15.16
CA GLY A 98 0.25 7.37 -14.61
C GLY A 98 -1.02 8.03 -14.06
N PRO A 99 -0.97 9.34 -13.72
CA PRO A 99 -2.11 10.03 -13.14
C PRO A 99 -3.36 9.97 -14.01
N GLY A 100 -4.48 9.57 -13.40
CA GLY A 100 -5.75 9.38 -14.08
C GLY A 100 -6.00 7.93 -14.53
N ASP A 101 -4.95 7.12 -14.61
CA ASP A 101 -5.08 5.70 -14.89
C ASP A 101 -5.44 4.92 -13.60
N GLY A 102 -5.84 3.68 -13.79
CA GLY A 102 -6.17 2.78 -12.69
C GLY A 102 -6.27 1.33 -13.14
N PHE A 103 -6.46 0.46 -12.20
CA PHE A 103 -6.69 -0.97 -12.47
C PHE A 103 -7.62 -1.57 -11.41
N PHE A 104 -8.23 -2.67 -11.75
CA PHE A 104 -9.10 -3.43 -10.85
C PHE A 104 -8.55 -4.83 -10.65
N LEU A 105 -8.52 -5.27 -9.39
CA LEU A 105 -8.12 -6.62 -9.02
C LEU A 105 -9.27 -7.29 -8.28
N THR A 106 -9.61 -8.49 -8.69
CA THR A 106 -10.50 -9.35 -7.93
C THR A 106 -9.78 -9.92 -6.71
N ALA A 107 -10.56 -10.31 -5.70
CA ALA A 107 -10.05 -10.99 -4.52
C ALA A 107 -9.08 -12.13 -4.88
N ASP A 108 -8.10 -12.33 -4.03
CA ASP A 108 -7.07 -13.37 -4.11
C ASP A 108 -6.16 -13.31 -5.36
N THR A 109 -6.25 -12.25 -6.16
CA THR A 109 -5.36 -12.06 -7.31
C THR A 109 -3.97 -11.60 -6.85
N PRO A 110 -2.89 -12.39 -7.10
CA PRO A 110 -1.54 -12.00 -6.71
C PRO A 110 -0.98 -10.91 -7.60
N TYR A 111 -0.45 -9.85 -7.00
CA TYR A 111 0.16 -8.76 -7.74
C TYR A 111 1.35 -8.12 -7.03
N THR A 112 2.13 -7.40 -7.79
CA THR A 112 3.12 -6.42 -7.38
C THR A 112 3.27 -5.44 -8.55
N TYR A 113 3.75 -4.24 -8.26
CA TYR A 113 4.13 -3.26 -9.28
C TYR A 113 5.41 -2.54 -8.87
N ALA A 114 6.14 -2.04 -9.85
CA ALA A 114 7.30 -1.20 -9.62
C ALA A 114 6.86 0.26 -9.47
N ILE A 115 7.35 0.94 -8.45
CA ILE A 115 7.10 2.36 -8.21
C ILE A 115 8.00 3.18 -9.14
N GLY A 116 7.42 4.21 -9.77
CA GLY A 116 8.15 5.12 -10.64
C GLY A 116 9.16 6.03 -9.93
N ALA A 117 9.94 6.75 -10.71
CA ALA A 117 11.05 7.57 -10.20
C ALA A 117 10.59 8.73 -9.30
N ASP A 118 9.36 9.21 -9.47
CA ASP A 118 8.77 10.29 -8.67
C ASP A 118 7.89 9.77 -7.51
N GLY A 119 7.89 8.46 -7.27
CA GLY A 119 7.00 7.81 -6.33
C GLY A 119 5.61 7.57 -6.91
N LEU A 120 4.65 7.27 -6.03
CA LEU A 120 3.27 6.95 -6.42
C LEU A 120 2.30 7.39 -5.32
N GLU A 121 1.32 8.22 -5.65
CA GLU A 121 0.11 8.41 -4.85
C GLU A 121 -1.06 7.65 -5.49
N ILE A 122 -1.71 6.79 -4.73
CA ILE A 122 -2.77 5.92 -5.22
C ILE A 122 -3.93 5.86 -4.23
N LEU A 123 -5.15 5.82 -4.74
CA LEU A 123 -6.36 5.55 -3.97
C LEU A 123 -6.79 4.11 -4.18
N GLU A 124 -7.27 3.48 -3.11
CA GLU A 124 -7.77 2.11 -3.11
C GLU A 124 -9.20 2.10 -2.61
N PHE A 125 -10.13 1.68 -3.47
CA PHE A 125 -11.56 1.60 -3.17
C PHE A 125 -11.94 0.13 -3.00
N ARG A 126 -12.56 -0.21 -1.86
CA ARG A 126 -13.16 -1.51 -1.60
C ARG A 126 -14.60 -1.36 -1.15
N HIS A 127 -15.42 -2.33 -1.48
CA HIS A 127 -16.82 -2.40 -1.00
C HIS A 127 -16.95 -3.07 0.38
N GLN A 128 -15.82 -3.17 1.09
CA GLN A 128 -15.75 -3.67 2.47
C GLN A 128 -14.69 -2.90 3.25
N GLY A 129 -14.93 -2.68 4.55
CA GLY A 129 -14.00 -1.97 5.42
C GLY A 129 -12.77 -2.80 5.81
N ASN A 130 -12.98 -4.08 6.14
CA ASN A 130 -11.91 -4.99 6.55
C ASN A 130 -11.47 -5.85 5.39
N PHE A 131 -10.17 -6.02 5.26
CA PHE A 131 -9.53 -6.91 4.29
C PHE A 131 -8.25 -7.50 4.87
N ASN A 132 -7.88 -8.68 4.39
CA ASN A 132 -6.62 -9.32 4.74
C ASN A 132 -5.58 -9.12 3.65
N SER A 133 -4.32 -9.19 4.01
CA SER A 133 -3.19 -9.21 3.10
C SER A 133 -2.45 -10.53 3.22
N ARG A 134 -2.20 -11.19 2.11
CA ARG A 134 -1.38 -12.40 2.05
C ARG A 134 -0.10 -12.08 1.27
N ALA A 135 1.02 -11.99 1.96
CA ALA A 135 2.31 -11.85 1.30
C ALA A 135 2.72 -13.17 0.64
N MET A 136 3.29 -13.07 -0.54
CA MET A 136 3.73 -14.23 -1.31
C MET A 136 5.25 -14.32 -1.33
N GLY A 137 5.74 -15.58 -1.22
CA GLY A 137 7.15 -15.87 -1.08
C GLY A 137 8.02 -15.35 -2.22
N GLY A 138 9.22 -14.95 -1.86
CA GLY A 138 10.31 -14.65 -2.75
C GLY A 138 11.50 -15.60 -2.50
N THR A 139 12.41 -15.65 -3.45
CA THR A 139 13.71 -16.31 -3.24
C THR A 139 14.55 -15.49 -2.27
N LYS A 140 15.57 -16.12 -1.66
CA LYS A 140 16.54 -15.38 -0.84
C LYS A 140 17.12 -14.18 -1.58
N ALA A 141 17.46 -14.35 -2.87
CA ALA A 141 18.00 -13.26 -3.71
C ALA A 141 17.02 -12.11 -3.88
N TYR A 142 15.70 -12.38 -3.97
CA TYR A 142 14.66 -11.35 -4.00
C TYR A 142 14.67 -10.53 -2.70
N TRP A 143 14.66 -11.21 -1.55
CA TRP A 143 14.66 -10.53 -0.24
C TRP A 143 15.94 -9.72 -0.01
N ASP A 144 17.11 -10.27 -0.38
CA ASP A 144 18.40 -9.58 -0.28
C ASP A 144 18.41 -8.29 -1.13
N LYS A 145 17.86 -8.34 -2.35
CA LYS A 145 17.72 -7.18 -3.23
C LYS A 145 16.78 -6.14 -2.65
N ALA A 146 15.64 -6.56 -2.11
CA ALA A 146 14.66 -5.67 -1.52
C ALA A 146 15.22 -4.97 -0.26
N VAL A 147 15.88 -5.68 0.63
CA VAL A 147 16.60 -5.11 1.79
C VAL A 147 17.63 -4.08 1.34
N SER A 148 18.46 -4.42 0.33
CA SER A 148 19.47 -3.50 -0.20
C SER A 148 18.84 -2.22 -0.77
N ALA A 149 17.69 -2.33 -1.46
CA ALA A 149 16.96 -1.17 -1.98
C ALA A 149 16.45 -0.27 -0.86
N ILE A 150 15.91 -0.86 0.22
CA ILE A 150 15.44 -0.09 1.39
C ILE A 150 16.61 0.67 2.01
N LEU A 151 17.70 -0.01 2.32
CA LEU A 151 18.87 0.60 2.96
C LEU A 151 19.46 1.74 2.12
N ALA A 152 19.48 1.60 0.79
CA ALA A 152 19.98 2.62 -0.12
C ALA A 152 19.06 3.86 -0.19
N ASN A 153 17.74 3.67 -0.14
CA ASN A 153 16.77 4.74 -0.32
C ASN A 153 16.31 5.39 1.01
N ARG A 154 16.44 4.69 2.13
CA ARG A 154 15.94 5.13 3.44
C ARG A 154 16.36 6.55 3.85
N PRO A 155 17.62 6.99 3.68
CA PRO A 155 18.00 8.36 4.05
C PRO A 155 17.23 9.42 3.24
N ALA A 156 17.04 9.18 1.93
CA ALA A 156 16.24 10.06 1.09
C ALA A 156 14.77 10.02 1.49
N TRP A 157 14.21 8.84 1.77
CA TRP A 157 12.82 8.70 2.20
C TRP A 157 12.51 9.45 3.48
N GLN A 158 13.42 9.46 4.45
CA GLN A 158 13.26 10.17 5.71
C GLN A 158 13.22 11.69 5.54
N ALA A 159 13.86 12.22 4.50
CA ALA A 159 13.87 13.64 4.18
C ALA A 159 12.65 14.07 3.33
N MET A 160 11.89 13.13 2.75
CA MET A 160 10.75 13.47 1.89
C MET A 160 9.54 13.90 2.71
N VAL A 161 8.95 15.02 2.30
CA VAL A 161 7.68 15.52 2.85
C VAL A 161 6.53 14.94 2.03
N PRO A 162 5.43 14.50 2.66
CA PRO A 162 4.25 14.04 1.94
C PRO A 162 3.76 15.11 0.95
N PRO A 163 3.40 14.73 -0.29
CA PRO A 163 2.96 15.68 -1.32
C PRO A 163 1.61 16.32 -1.00
N ARG A 164 0.82 15.68 -0.16
CA ARG A 164 -0.41 16.24 0.40
C ARG A 164 -0.26 16.35 1.92
N PRO A 165 -0.85 17.37 2.56
CA PRO A 165 -0.79 17.46 4.00
C PRO A 165 -1.29 16.16 4.61
N ALA A 166 -0.35 15.33 5.02
CA ALA A 166 -0.61 14.38 6.05
C ALA A 166 -0.67 15.24 7.30
N ALA A 167 -1.84 15.62 7.67
CA ALA A 167 -1.96 16.33 8.91
C ALA A 167 -1.51 15.45 10.03
#